data_cd54bdff5bd5c82f948fcd9e6d24e0f1
#
_entry.id   cd54bdff5bd5c82f948fcd9e6d24e0f1
#
_cell.length_a   1.000
_cell.length_b   1.000
_cell.length_c   1.000
_cell.angle_alpha   90.00
_cell.angle_beta   90.00
_cell.angle_gamma   90.00
#
_symmetry.space_group_name_H-M   'P 1'
#
loop_
_entity.id
_entity.type
_entity.pdbx_description
1 polymer ?
#
loop_
_entity_poly.entity_id
_entity_poly.type
_entity_poly.pdbx_seq_one_letter_code
_entity_poly.pdbx_strand_id
1 'polypeptide(L)'
;FRNELPGYAIGVRGRAVLNRLMPNLLQQVLHTPNSPVLLPRILTIIEKILTRTTYLELLAENPQALTQLIELCAQSKFIAEQVARHPILLDELLDQKSLRNPPHFTEYASELQQYLLRLPQDDEEQFIDGLRQFKHAALLRIAAADILGVLPVMKVSDHLTYLAEAIIGAVVNLAWQQIAVRFGVPEHLAEGEKNFLVVGYGKLGGIELGYKSDLDLVFLYDPASNSQTVGGKKVIDSNQFYLRLAQKIVSIFSMNTSAGILYDVDMRLRPSGDAGLLGCSFSAFENYQLNEAWTWEKQALVRSRAVFGEQKLRDEFETIRHKVLSAPRDLVQLKQDVCEMREKMYEHLAKHDDAQFNIKTDQGGITDIEFIAQYLVLAHSQQQPALTRWSDNVRIFEIMAEYGVISDADSERLKQCYVDLRNRIHHLNLLGLPSVVDGSEFGAERAFVREIWAVSYTHLRAHETGRNL
;
A
#
# COMPACT_ATOMS: atom_id res chain seq x y z
N PHE A 1 -14.27 -32.23 11.08
CA PHE A 1 -13.33 -31.97 12.16
C PHE A 1 -13.19 -33.13 13.14
N ARG A 2 -14.26 -33.53 13.86
CA ARG A 2 -14.17 -34.64 14.84
C ARG A 2 -13.66 -35.96 14.24
N ASN A 3 -14.06 -36.28 13.02
CA ASN A 3 -13.66 -37.50 12.32
C ASN A 3 -12.23 -37.44 11.76
N GLU A 4 -11.67 -36.23 11.62
CA GLU A 4 -10.31 -35.97 11.12
C GLU A 4 -9.28 -35.90 12.25
N LEU A 5 -9.72 -35.61 13.49
CA LEU A 5 -8.86 -35.51 14.68
C LEU A 5 -7.90 -36.70 14.88
N PRO A 6 -8.30 -37.95 14.58
CA PRO A 6 -7.37 -39.10 14.72
C PRO A 6 -6.17 -39.05 13.78
N GLY A 7 -6.27 -38.30 12.67
CA GLY A 7 -5.18 -38.11 11.70
C GLY A 7 -4.10 -37.11 12.16
N TYR A 8 -4.36 -36.32 13.19
CA TYR A 8 -3.39 -35.35 13.70
C TYR A 8 -2.58 -35.93 14.87
N ALA A 9 -1.26 -35.68 14.86
CA ALA A 9 -0.34 -36.07 15.93
C ALA A 9 -0.51 -35.16 17.17
N ILE A 10 -1.67 -35.25 17.85
CA ILE A 10 -1.97 -34.50 19.06
C ILE A 10 -1.51 -35.30 20.28
N GLY A 11 -0.57 -34.73 21.06
CA GLY A 11 -0.13 -35.34 22.32
C GLY A 11 -1.26 -35.42 23.35
N VAL A 12 -1.11 -36.26 24.36
CA VAL A 12 -2.10 -36.48 25.44
C VAL A 12 -2.50 -35.17 26.10
N ARG A 13 -1.52 -34.31 26.42
CA ARG A 13 -1.74 -32.96 27.00
C ARG A 13 -2.55 -32.08 26.05
N GLY A 14 -2.17 -32.01 24.77
CA GLY A 14 -2.89 -31.20 23.77
C GLY A 14 -4.35 -31.64 23.61
N ARG A 15 -4.62 -32.96 23.66
CA ARG A 15 -5.98 -33.50 23.58
C ARG A 15 -6.82 -33.13 24.82
N ALA A 16 -6.22 -33.19 26.01
CA ALA A 16 -6.90 -32.77 27.25
C ALA A 16 -7.26 -31.26 27.19
N VAL A 17 -6.34 -30.42 26.73
CA VAL A 17 -6.59 -28.98 26.59
C VAL A 17 -7.67 -28.70 25.53
N LEU A 18 -7.61 -29.39 24.37
CA LEU A 18 -8.62 -29.26 23.31
C LEU A 18 -10.03 -29.62 23.84
N ASN A 19 -10.14 -30.74 24.56
CA ASN A 19 -11.42 -31.16 25.14
C ASN A 19 -11.98 -30.12 26.13
N ARG A 20 -11.12 -29.42 26.87
CA ARG A 20 -11.51 -28.32 27.76
C ARG A 20 -11.91 -27.04 27.01
N LEU A 21 -11.22 -26.72 25.94
CA LEU A 21 -11.42 -25.51 25.11
C LEU A 21 -12.71 -25.60 24.28
N MET A 22 -12.96 -26.73 23.61
CA MET A 22 -14.01 -26.86 22.60
C MET A 22 -15.43 -26.53 23.07
N PRO A 23 -15.91 -26.95 24.28
CA PRO A 23 -17.24 -26.60 24.74
C PRO A 23 -17.48 -25.10 24.86
N ASN A 24 -16.54 -24.37 25.47
CA ASN A 24 -16.61 -22.90 25.59
C ASN A 24 -16.54 -22.20 24.23
N LEU A 25 -15.63 -22.64 23.38
CA LEU A 25 -15.48 -22.11 22.00
C LEU A 25 -16.78 -22.29 21.21
N LEU A 26 -17.34 -23.49 21.19
CA LEU A 26 -18.59 -23.78 20.47
C LEU A 26 -19.77 -22.97 21.03
N GLN A 27 -19.88 -22.86 22.36
CA GLN A 27 -20.90 -22.05 23.00
C GLN A 27 -20.82 -20.59 22.55
N GLN A 28 -19.64 -19.96 22.57
CA GLN A 28 -19.48 -18.58 22.16
C GLN A 28 -19.76 -18.39 20.66
N VAL A 29 -19.25 -19.28 19.80
CA VAL A 29 -19.49 -19.22 18.35
C VAL A 29 -20.97 -19.33 18.03
N LEU A 30 -21.70 -20.24 18.65
CA LEU A 30 -23.14 -20.45 18.41
C LEU A 30 -24.00 -19.26 18.86
N HIS A 31 -23.57 -18.49 19.85
CA HIS A 31 -24.24 -17.26 20.29
C HIS A 31 -23.90 -16.03 19.43
N THR A 32 -22.94 -16.14 18.54
CA THR A 32 -22.52 -15.03 17.66
C THR A 32 -23.40 -14.99 16.40
N PRO A 33 -23.81 -13.81 15.91
CA PRO A 33 -24.49 -13.69 14.62
C PRO A 33 -23.64 -14.31 13.49
N ASN A 34 -24.29 -14.94 12.50
CA ASN A 34 -23.63 -15.64 11.40
C ASN A 34 -22.73 -16.82 11.81
N SER A 35 -23.07 -17.51 12.90
CA SER A 35 -22.35 -18.70 13.35
C SER A 35 -22.06 -19.76 12.28
N PRO A 36 -22.93 -20.02 11.25
CA PRO A 36 -22.61 -20.94 10.16
C PRO A 36 -21.38 -20.55 9.33
N VAL A 37 -21.11 -19.26 9.19
CA VAL A 37 -19.95 -18.73 8.48
C VAL A 37 -18.72 -18.66 9.38
N LEU A 38 -18.94 -18.33 10.65
CA LEU A 38 -17.88 -18.15 11.65
C LEU A 38 -17.25 -19.49 12.05
N LEU A 39 -18.06 -20.52 12.28
CA LEU A 39 -17.58 -21.81 12.77
C LEU A 39 -16.47 -22.43 11.89
N PRO A 40 -16.61 -22.51 10.57
CA PRO A 40 -15.51 -22.99 9.72
C PRO A 40 -14.23 -22.17 9.84
N ARG A 41 -14.33 -20.83 9.96
CA ARG A 41 -13.17 -19.95 10.12
C ARG A 41 -12.40 -20.28 11.40
N ILE A 42 -13.11 -20.42 12.52
CA ILE A 42 -12.49 -20.74 13.81
C ILE A 42 -11.93 -22.16 13.80
N LEU A 43 -12.64 -23.13 13.26
CA LEU A 43 -12.13 -24.51 13.16
C LEU A 43 -10.87 -24.61 12.33
N THR A 44 -10.74 -23.83 11.22
CA THR A 44 -9.50 -23.75 10.44
C THR A 44 -8.33 -23.26 11.29
N ILE A 45 -8.54 -22.26 12.15
CA ILE A 45 -7.51 -21.77 13.07
C ILE A 45 -7.12 -22.88 14.05
N ILE A 46 -8.11 -23.53 14.68
CA ILE A 46 -7.86 -24.63 15.61
C ILE A 46 -7.07 -25.76 14.96
N GLU A 47 -7.42 -26.16 13.72
CA GLU A 47 -6.64 -27.17 12.96
C GLU A 47 -5.16 -26.83 12.82
N LYS A 48 -4.86 -25.55 12.52
CA LYS A 48 -3.47 -25.07 12.36
C LYS A 48 -2.67 -25.08 13.67
N ILE A 49 -3.33 -25.08 14.81
CA ILE A 49 -2.66 -25.09 16.13
C ILE A 49 -2.77 -26.43 16.87
N LEU A 50 -3.43 -27.45 16.31
CA LEU A 50 -3.65 -28.75 16.97
C LEU A 50 -2.38 -29.41 17.51
N THR A 51 -1.27 -29.27 16.79
CA THR A 51 0.04 -29.82 17.17
C THR A 51 0.86 -28.89 18.08
N ARG A 52 0.34 -27.68 18.35
CA ARG A 52 1.00 -26.63 19.13
C ARG A 52 0.24 -26.38 20.43
N THR A 53 0.44 -27.26 21.41
CA THR A 53 -0.29 -27.27 22.69
C THR A 53 -0.30 -25.89 23.37
N THR A 54 0.78 -25.12 23.27
CA THR A 54 0.90 -23.78 23.86
C THR A 54 -0.19 -22.82 23.38
N TYR A 55 -0.54 -22.83 22.10
CA TYR A 55 -1.62 -21.97 21.57
C TYR A 55 -3.01 -22.45 21.99
N LEU A 56 -3.21 -23.78 22.11
CA LEU A 56 -4.44 -24.33 22.68
C LEU A 56 -4.60 -23.92 24.15
N GLU A 57 -3.51 -23.97 24.92
CA GLU A 57 -3.47 -23.51 26.33
C GLU A 57 -3.74 -22.01 26.42
N LEU A 58 -3.12 -21.19 25.56
CA LEU A 58 -3.35 -19.76 25.50
C LEU A 58 -4.85 -19.43 25.40
N LEU A 59 -5.55 -20.06 24.47
CA LEU A 59 -6.98 -19.85 24.26
C LEU A 59 -7.85 -20.44 25.39
N ALA A 60 -7.44 -21.58 25.97
CA ALA A 60 -8.17 -22.24 27.05
C ALA A 60 -8.04 -21.51 28.39
N GLU A 61 -6.91 -20.86 28.65
CA GLU A 61 -6.58 -20.19 29.90
C GLU A 61 -6.89 -18.70 29.89
N ASN A 62 -7.08 -18.11 28.70
CA ASN A 62 -7.40 -16.70 28.50
C ASN A 62 -8.76 -16.53 27.81
N PRO A 63 -9.88 -16.59 28.55
CA PRO A 63 -11.23 -16.46 27.97
C PRO A 63 -11.42 -15.17 27.19
N GLN A 64 -10.77 -14.07 27.60
CA GLN A 64 -10.83 -12.78 26.92
C GLN A 64 -10.16 -12.84 25.51
N ALA A 65 -9.01 -13.53 25.39
CA ALA A 65 -8.34 -13.73 24.10
C ALA A 65 -9.22 -14.58 23.17
N LEU A 66 -9.87 -15.62 23.67
CA LEU A 66 -10.82 -16.43 22.90
C LEU A 66 -12.01 -15.61 22.42
N THR A 67 -12.63 -14.81 23.29
CA THR A 67 -13.74 -13.92 22.91
C THR A 67 -13.32 -12.93 21.84
N GLN A 68 -12.16 -12.29 22.01
CA GLN A 68 -11.60 -11.34 21.04
C GLN A 68 -11.36 -12.01 19.67
N LEU A 69 -10.78 -13.22 19.67
CA LEU A 69 -10.57 -13.99 18.44
C LEU A 69 -11.89 -14.25 17.70
N ILE A 70 -12.92 -14.69 18.44
CA ILE A 70 -14.24 -14.98 17.90
C ILE A 70 -14.89 -13.70 17.32
N GLU A 71 -14.85 -12.58 18.04
CA GLU A 71 -15.40 -11.29 17.60
C GLU A 71 -14.71 -10.78 16.33
N LEU A 72 -13.38 -10.80 16.27
CA LEU A 72 -12.62 -10.36 15.11
C LEU A 72 -12.84 -11.27 13.90
N CYS A 73 -12.85 -12.59 14.09
CA CYS A 73 -13.10 -13.55 13.02
C CYS A 73 -14.55 -13.54 12.51
N ALA A 74 -15.51 -13.15 13.35
CA ALA A 74 -16.90 -12.97 12.94
C ALA A 74 -17.03 -11.82 11.93
N GLN A 75 -16.32 -10.72 12.18
CA GLN A 75 -16.38 -9.51 11.36
C GLN A 75 -15.40 -9.52 10.20
N SER A 76 -14.33 -10.35 10.24
CA SER A 76 -13.28 -10.32 9.24
C SER A 76 -12.78 -11.71 8.83
N LYS A 77 -13.06 -12.09 7.60
CA LYS A 77 -12.42 -13.26 6.97
C LYS A 77 -10.92 -13.05 6.82
N PHE A 78 -10.49 -11.80 6.53
CA PHE A 78 -9.08 -11.46 6.41
C PHE A 78 -8.31 -11.77 7.70
N ILE A 79 -8.82 -11.36 8.86
CA ILE A 79 -8.18 -11.67 10.16
C ILE A 79 -8.14 -13.18 10.39
N ALA A 80 -9.25 -13.89 10.16
CA ALA A 80 -9.30 -15.34 10.34
C ALA A 80 -8.24 -16.06 9.48
N GLU A 81 -8.08 -15.65 8.21
CA GLU A 81 -7.05 -16.19 7.31
C GLU A 81 -5.63 -15.85 7.77
N GLN A 82 -5.39 -14.62 8.26
CA GLN A 82 -4.08 -14.21 8.77
C GLN A 82 -3.69 -15.03 10.01
N VAL A 83 -4.58 -15.17 10.98
CA VAL A 83 -4.32 -15.95 12.21
C VAL A 83 -4.15 -17.44 11.89
N ALA A 84 -4.96 -18.00 11.00
CA ALA A 84 -4.79 -19.40 10.57
C ALA A 84 -3.45 -19.66 9.89
N ARG A 85 -2.99 -18.70 9.08
CA ARG A 85 -1.71 -18.79 8.35
C ARG A 85 -0.51 -18.54 9.27
N HIS A 86 -0.66 -17.63 10.24
CA HIS A 86 0.38 -17.20 11.16
C HIS A 86 -0.10 -17.30 12.61
N PRO A 87 -0.13 -18.50 13.23
CA PRO A 87 -0.66 -18.70 14.59
C PRO A 87 0.03 -17.88 15.69
N ILE A 88 1.27 -17.42 15.46
CA ILE A 88 1.97 -16.51 16.38
C ILE A 88 1.17 -15.22 16.66
N LEU A 89 0.28 -14.83 15.76
CA LEU A 89 -0.60 -13.68 15.93
C LEU A 89 -1.61 -13.84 17.08
N LEU A 90 -1.80 -15.06 17.58
CA LEU A 90 -2.63 -15.27 18.78
C LEU A 90 -2.05 -14.58 20.02
N ASP A 91 -0.73 -14.36 20.06
CA ASP A 91 -0.08 -13.64 21.16
C ASP A 91 -0.52 -12.16 21.22
N GLU A 92 -0.84 -11.55 20.06
CA GLU A 92 -1.35 -10.17 19.99
C GLU A 92 -2.72 -10.02 20.65
N LEU A 93 -3.51 -11.10 20.76
CA LEU A 93 -4.82 -11.09 21.41
C LEU A 93 -4.73 -10.96 22.94
N LEU A 94 -3.57 -11.20 23.53
CA LEU A 94 -3.34 -11.02 24.97
C LEU A 94 -3.25 -9.55 25.36
N ASP A 95 -2.79 -8.69 24.44
CA ASP A 95 -2.69 -7.24 24.66
C ASP A 95 -3.88 -6.49 24.05
N GLN A 96 -4.99 -6.50 24.75
CA GLN A 96 -6.20 -5.79 24.32
C GLN A 96 -6.02 -4.27 24.20
N LYS A 97 -5.04 -3.68 24.92
CA LYS A 97 -4.78 -2.24 24.83
C LYS A 97 -4.13 -1.90 23.50
N SER A 98 -3.16 -2.67 23.06
CA SER A 98 -2.52 -2.49 21.76
C SER A 98 -3.48 -2.69 20.59
N LEU A 99 -4.40 -3.67 20.69
CA LEU A 99 -5.43 -3.89 19.67
C LEU A 99 -6.42 -2.73 19.52
N ARG A 100 -6.71 -2.03 20.61
CA ARG A 100 -7.65 -0.89 20.63
C ARG A 100 -6.97 0.47 20.44
N ASN A 101 -5.67 0.55 20.69
CA ASN A 101 -4.89 1.76 20.58
C ASN A 101 -3.60 1.44 19.81
N PRO A 102 -3.68 1.32 18.48
CA PRO A 102 -2.46 1.14 17.68
C PRO A 102 -1.52 2.33 17.93
N PRO A 103 -0.18 2.12 17.87
CA PRO A 103 0.78 3.19 18.03
C PRO A 103 0.54 4.27 16.98
N HIS A 104 1.04 5.49 17.22
CA HIS A 104 0.94 6.52 16.18
C HIS A 104 1.67 6.03 14.91
N PHE A 105 1.12 6.31 13.73
CA PHE A 105 1.65 5.78 12.48
C PHE A 105 3.12 6.16 12.21
N THR A 106 3.62 7.25 12.76
CA THR A 106 5.04 7.66 12.66
C THR A 106 5.99 6.81 13.51
N GLU A 107 5.48 5.96 14.39
CA GLU A 107 6.30 5.16 15.31
C GLU A 107 6.76 3.83 14.71
N TYR A 108 6.17 3.37 13.60
CA TYR A 108 6.50 2.07 13.00
C TYR A 108 7.99 1.90 12.69
N ALA A 109 8.67 2.94 12.21
CA ALA A 109 10.10 2.85 11.91
C ALA A 109 10.94 2.57 13.17
N SER A 110 10.64 3.25 14.28
CA SER A 110 11.34 3.06 15.55
C SER A 110 10.99 1.73 16.23
N GLU A 111 9.71 1.32 16.19
CA GLU A 111 9.29 0.01 16.70
C GLU A 111 9.95 -1.13 15.93
N LEU A 112 9.95 -1.05 14.59
CA LEU A 112 10.60 -2.04 13.74
C LEU A 112 12.09 -2.12 14.03
N GLN A 113 12.78 -0.99 14.17
CA GLN A 113 14.20 -0.97 14.50
C GLN A 113 14.46 -1.66 15.84
N GLN A 114 13.69 -1.35 16.88
CA GLN A 114 13.81 -1.99 18.20
C GLN A 114 13.51 -3.50 18.14
N TYR A 115 12.56 -3.92 17.32
CA TYR A 115 12.25 -5.33 17.11
C TYR A 115 13.42 -6.06 16.42
N LEU A 116 13.97 -5.50 15.35
CA LEU A 116 15.07 -6.08 14.59
C LEU A 116 16.38 -6.18 15.39
N LEU A 117 16.64 -5.24 16.32
CA LEU A 117 17.81 -5.31 17.21
C LEU A 117 17.83 -6.55 18.13
N ARG A 118 16.69 -7.21 18.34
CA ARG A 118 16.57 -8.43 19.13
C ARG A 118 16.89 -9.70 18.33
N LEU A 119 17.01 -9.58 17.00
CA LEU A 119 17.30 -10.69 16.11
C LEU A 119 18.81 -10.85 15.89
N PRO A 120 19.30 -12.07 15.58
CA PRO A 120 20.69 -12.27 15.18
C PRO A 120 21.02 -11.42 13.95
N GLN A 121 22.10 -10.63 14.05
CA GLN A 121 22.49 -9.69 13.00
C GLN A 121 23.11 -10.35 11.77
N ASP A 122 23.59 -11.57 11.92
CA ASP A 122 24.30 -12.37 10.91
C ASP A 122 23.41 -13.39 10.18
N ASP A 123 22.14 -13.50 10.58
CA ASP A 123 21.17 -14.42 9.96
C ASP A 123 20.15 -13.66 9.10
N GLU A 124 20.42 -13.63 7.78
CA GLU A 124 19.56 -12.95 6.79
C GLU A 124 18.13 -13.53 6.78
N GLU A 125 18.00 -14.85 6.88
CA GLU A 125 16.69 -15.51 6.82
C GLU A 125 15.84 -15.13 8.04
N GLN A 126 16.42 -15.18 9.23
CA GLN A 126 15.73 -14.74 10.44
C GLN A 126 15.37 -13.25 10.42
N PHE A 127 16.23 -12.42 9.84
CA PHE A 127 15.94 -11.00 9.70
C PHE A 127 14.74 -10.76 8.78
N ILE A 128 14.69 -11.41 7.61
CA ILE A 128 13.58 -11.27 6.66
C ILE A 128 12.29 -11.86 7.24
N ASP A 129 12.35 -12.98 7.93
CA ASP A 129 11.18 -13.54 8.62
C ASP A 129 10.71 -12.64 9.76
N GLY A 130 11.63 -11.98 10.45
CA GLY A 130 11.30 -10.95 11.45
C GLY A 130 10.54 -9.76 10.85
N LEU A 131 10.94 -9.28 9.66
CA LEU A 131 10.19 -8.25 8.94
C LEU A 131 8.76 -8.68 8.64
N ARG A 132 8.57 -9.94 8.23
CA ARG A 132 7.24 -10.49 7.95
C ARG A 132 6.40 -10.61 9.21
N GLN A 133 6.96 -11.12 10.30
CA GLN A 133 6.28 -11.25 11.58
C GLN A 133 5.83 -9.87 12.10
N PHE A 134 6.72 -8.89 12.06
CA PHE A 134 6.40 -7.52 12.44
C PHE A 134 5.25 -6.94 11.59
N LYS A 135 5.33 -7.10 10.26
CA LYS A 135 4.27 -6.69 9.34
C LYS A 135 2.93 -7.33 9.69
N HIS A 136 2.89 -8.67 9.89
CA HIS A 136 1.65 -9.38 10.19
C HIS A 136 1.05 -8.96 11.52
N ALA A 137 1.86 -8.76 12.56
CA ALA A 137 1.40 -8.25 13.84
C ALA A 137 0.83 -6.83 13.72
N ALA A 138 1.51 -5.93 13.02
CA ALA A 138 1.02 -4.58 12.77
C ALA A 138 -0.29 -4.59 11.96
N LEU A 139 -0.38 -5.40 10.89
CA LEU A 139 -1.60 -5.54 10.09
C LEU A 139 -2.78 -6.05 10.92
N LEU A 140 -2.57 -7.01 11.82
CA LEU A 140 -3.62 -7.49 12.73
C LEU A 140 -4.12 -6.37 13.64
N ARG A 141 -3.21 -5.60 14.26
CA ARG A 141 -3.56 -4.46 15.11
C ARG A 141 -4.34 -3.39 14.34
N ILE A 142 -3.88 -3.03 13.14
CA ILE A 142 -4.58 -2.06 12.28
C ILE A 142 -5.98 -2.57 11.90
N ALA A 143 -6.10 -3.83 11.45
CA ALA A 143 -7.38 -4.41 11.05
C ALA A 143 -8.35 -4.53 12.24
N ALA A 144 -7.86 -4.86 13.43
CA ALA A 144 -8.68 -4.90 14.63
C ALA A 144 -9.20 -3.50 15.00
N ALA A 145 -8.35 -2.47 14.95
CA ALA A 145 -8.74 -1.09 15.22
C ALA A 145 -9.74 -0.53 14.18
N ASP A 146 -9.59 -0.92 12.91
CA ASP A 146 -10.51 -0.59 11.81
C ASP A 146 -11.89 -1.22 12.08
N ILE A 147 -11.95 -2.52 12.34
CA ILE A 147 -13.18 -3.27 12.62
C ILE A 147 -13.89 -2.75 13.87
N LEU A 148 -13.14 -2.39 14.91
CA LEU A 148 -13.69 -1.83 16.15
C LEU A 148 -14.12 -0.36 16.01
N GLY A 149 -13.95 0.25 14.82
CA GLY A 149 -14.30 1.64 14.55
C GLY A 149 -13.43 2.68 15.27
N VAL A 150 -12.25 2.26 15.74
CA VAL A 150 -11.28 3.17 16.40
C VAL A 150 -10.55 4.04 15.37
N LEU A 151 -10.27 3.49 14.19
CA LEU A 151 -9.58 4.18 13.10
C LEU A 151 -10.53 4.45 11.94
N PRO A 152 -10.73 5.74 11.54
CA PRO A 152 -11.36 6.07 10.27
C PRO A 152 -10.51 5.57 9.08
N VAL A 153 -11.13 5.30 7.92
CA VAL A 153 -10.45 4.71 6.75
C VAL A 153 -9.18 5.45 6.30
N MET A 154 -9.18 6.77 6.37
CA MET A 154 -8.00 7.56 6.01
C MET A 154 -6.86 7.34 7.01
N LYS A 155 -7.17 7.16 8.29
CA LYS A 155 -6.17 6.81 9.31
C LYS A 155 -5.68 5.37 9.17
N VAL A 156 -6.55 4.43 8.80
CA VAL A 156 -6.13 3.06 8.41
C VAL A 156 -5.10 3.12 7.29
N SER A 157 -5.37 3.95 6.26
CA SER A 157 -4.44 4.12 5.13
C SER A 157 -3.12 4.78 5.54
N ASP A 158 -3.13 5.76 6.44
CA ASP A 158 -1.92 6.33 7.04
C ASP A 158 -1.08 5.20 7.69
N HIS A 159 -1.69 4.41 8.56
CA HIS A 159 -1.01 3.29 9.24
C HIS A 159 -0.42 2.28 8.25
N LEU A 160 -1.18 1.84 7.26
CA LEU A 160 -0.72 0.87 6.25
C LEU A 160 0.44 1.43 5.42
N THR A 161 0.38 2.71 5.07
CA THR A 161 1.42 3.39 4.28
C THR A 161 2.71 3.55 5.06
N TYR A 162 2.65 4.07 6.28
CA TYR A 162 3.86 4.27 7.09
C TYR A 162 4.48 2.95 7.58
N LEU A 163 3.67 1.91 7.78
CA LEU A 163 4.17 0.55 7.98
C LEU A 163 4.99 0.06 6.77
N ALA A 164 4.46 0.26 5.56
CA ALA A 164 5.18 -0.10 4.34
C ALA A 164 6.49 0.70 4.18
N GLU A 165 6.47 2.01 4.48
CA GLU A 165 7.67 2.85 4.45
C GLU A 165 8.75 2.38 5.45
N ALA A 166 8.34 2.02 6.67
CA ALA A 166 9.26 1.48 7.67
C ALA A 166 9.92 0.18 7.17
N ILE A 167 9.15 -0.70 6.55
CA ILE A 167 9.65 -1.96 5.98
C ILE A 167 10.55 -1.69 4.77
N ILE A 168 10.19 -0.76 3.88
CA ILE A 168 11.04 -0.34 2.75
C ILE A 168 12.39 0.13 3.28
N GLY A 169 12.41 0.98 4.31
CA GLY A 169 13.64 1.47 4.93
C GLY A 169 14.53 0.34 5.47
N ALA A 170 13.93 -0.64 6.18
CA ALA A 170 14.66 -1.79 6.69
C ALA A 170 15.22 -2.68 5.58
N VAL A 171 14.44 -2.92 4.52
CA VAL A 171 14.87 -3.72 3.35
C VAL A 171 16.02 -3.03 2.61
N VAL A 172 15.93 -1.71 2.38
CA VAL A 172 17.01 -0.95 1.73
C VAL A 172 18.31 -1.01 2.56
N ASN A 173 18.20 -0.85 3.88
CA ASN A 173 19.36 -0.92 4.77
C ASN A 173 20.00 -2.32 4.78
N LEU A 174 19.20 -3.39 4.82
CA LEU A 174 19.69 -4.76 4.74
C LEU A 174 20.40 -5.02 3.40
N ALA A 175 19.76 -4.65 2.29
CA ALA A 175 20.32 -4.79 0.94
C ALA A 175 21.63 -4.01 0.81
N TRP A 176 21.68 -2.79 1.33
CA TRP A 176 22.89 -1.95 1.34
C TRP A 176 24.05 -2.64 2.06
N GLN A 177 23.81 -3.12 3.27
CA GLN A 177 24.85 -3.82 4.07
C GLN A 177 25.42 -5.01 3.29
N GLN A 178 24.56 -5.82 2.69
CA GLN A 178 25.00 -7.02 1.96
C GLN A 178 25.80 -6.70 0.70
N ILE A 179 25.36 -5.68 -0.06
CA ILE A 179 26.07 -5.24 -1.25
C ILE A 179 27.40 -4.57 -0.87
N ALA A 180 27.42 -3.76 0.21
CA ALA A 180 28.62 -3.08 0.69
C ALA A 180 29.70 -4.05 1.19
N VAL A 181 29.34 -5.12 1.90
CA VAL A 181 30.29 -6.17 2.33
C VAL A 181 31.03 -6.80 1.12
N ARG A 182 30.35 -6.93 -0.01
CA ARG A 182 30.92 -7.56 -1.19
C ARG A 182 31.70 -6.58 -2.07
N PHE A 183 31.15 -5.39 -2.29
CA PHE A 183 31.65 -4.44 -3.30
C PHE A 183 32.25 -3.16 -2.68
N GLY A 184 32.14 -2.98 -1.36
CA GLY A 184 32.41 -1.69 -0.73
C GLY A 184 31.30 -0.69 -0.95
N VAL A 185 31.58 0.57 -0.73
CA VAL A 185 30.64 1.69 -0.94
C VAL A 185 31.19 2.63 -2.00
N PRO A 186 30.33 3.33 -2.77
CA PRO A 186 30.78 4.35 -3.71
C PRO A 186 31.69 5.38 -3.03
N GLU A 187 32.88 5.67 -3.63
CA GLU A 187 33.93 6.49 -3.02
C GLU A 187 33.54 7.96 -2.79
N HIS A 188 32.55 8.46 -3.52
CA HIS A 188 32.06 9.84 -3.42
C HIS A 188 31.12 10.07 -2.24
N LEU A 189 30.69 9.02 -1.54
CA LEU A 189 29.75 9.13 -0.41
C LEU A 189 30.44 9.58 0.86
N ALA A 190 29.81 10.51 1.58
CA ALA A 190 30.17 10.77 2.97
C ALA A 190 29.71 9.62 3.87
N GLU A 191 30.28 9.53 5.06
CA GLU A 191 29.93 8.50 6.04
C GLU A 191 28.43 8.55 6.38
N GLY A 192 27.75 7.42 6.23
CA GLY A 192 26.30 7.27 6.49
C GLY A 192 25.40 7.65 5.32
N GLU A 193 25.92 8.31 4.28
CA GLU A 193 25.14 8.60 3.07
C GLU A 193 24.99 7.37 2.17
N LYS A 194 23.89 7.31 1.45
CA LYS A 194 23.61 6.28 0.43
C LYS A 194 23.44 6.84 -0.97
N ASN A 195 23.02 8.11 -1.08
CA ASN A 195 22.62 8.75 -2.34
C ASN A 195 21.63 7.88 -3.14
N PHE A 196 20.70 7.26 -2.45
CA PHE A 196 19.69 6.37 -2.98
C PHE A 196 18.31 6.76 -2.48
N LEU A 197 17.37 6.94 -3.40
CA LEU A 197 16.00 7.34 -3.13
C LEU A 197 15.04 6.25 -3.61
N VAL A 198 14.02 5.95 -2.78
CA VAL A 198 12.87 5.16 -3.20
C VAL A 198 11.68 6.09 -3.33
N VAL A 199 11.09 6.10 -4.52
CA VAL A 199 9.86 6.84 -4.82
C VAL A 199 8.70 5.86 -4.84
N GLY A 200 7.69 6.12 -4.03
CA GLY A 200 6.41 5.41 -4.05
C GLY A 200 5.44 6.11 -5.00
N TYR A 201 4.76 5.33 -5.81
CA TYR A 201 3.73 5.77 -6.74
C TYR A 201 2.35 5.26 -6.31
N GLY A 202 1.33 5.62 -7.04
CA GLY A 202 -0.02 5.11 -6.88
C GLY A 202 -0.56 5.28 -5.45
N LYS A 203 -0.98 4.19 -4.83
CA LYS A 203 -1.53 4.23 -3.46
C LYS A 203 -0.47 4.49 -2.39
N LEU A 204 0.76 4.01 -2.60
CA LEU A 204 1.87 4.28 -1.69
C LEU A 204 2.26 5.77 -1.74
N GLY A 205 2.41 6.32 -2.94
CA GLY A 205 2.71 7.74 -3.14
C GLY A 205 1.60 8.66 -2.62
N GLY A 206 0.34 8.27 -2.81
CA GLY A 206 -0.84 9.01 -2.36
C GLY A 206 -1.23 8.80 -0.88
N ILE A 207 -0.45 8.06 -0.08
CA ILE A 207 -0.77 7.74 1.33
C ILE A 207 -2.14 7.04 1.45
N GLU A 208 -2.41 6.10 0.55
CA GLU A 208 -3.73 5.49 0.38
C GLU A 208 -3.66 3.96 0.28
N LEU A 209 -2.66 3.32 0.91
CA LEU A 209 -2.54 1.87 0.91
C LEU A 209 -3.77 1.18 1.54
N GLY A 210 -4.12 0.03 1.00
CA GLY A 210 -5.08 -0.92 1.56
C GLY A 210 -4.40 -2.23 1.97
N TYR A 211 -5.13 -3.11 2.62
CA TYR A 211 -4.61 -4.39 3.17
C TYR A 211 -3.95 -5.31 2.12
N LYS A 212 -4.37 -5.24 0.87
CA LYS A 212 -3.90 -6.07 -0.25
C LYS A 212 -3.23 -5.26 -1.35
N SER A 213 -2.74 -4.05 -1.02
CA SER A 213 -2.05 -3.22 -2.00
C SER A 213 -0.64 -3.76 -2.24
N ASP A 214 -0.24 -3.76 -3.48
CA ASP A 214 1.14 -3.82 -3.96
C ASP A 214 1.86 -2.49 -3.73
N LEU A 215 3.17 -2.50 -3.90
CA LEU A 215 4.03 -1.32 -3.80
C LEU A 215 4.54 -0.97 -5.19
N ASP A 216 4.05 0.15 -5.74
CA ASP A 216 4.58 0.74 -6.97
C ASP A 216 5.85 1.55 -6.62
N LEU A 217 7.02 1.07 -7.02
CA LEU A 217 8.32 1.66 -6.65
C LEU A 217 9.13 2.08 -7.86
N VAL A 218 9.85 3.20 -7.70
CA VAL A 218 10.90 3.65 -8.61
C VAL A 218 12.13 4.00 -7.79
N PHE A 219 13.32 3.58 -8.26
CA PHE A 219 14.60 3.83 -7.60
C PHE A 219 15.39 4.89 -8.34
N LEU A 220 15.78 5.94 -7.61
CA LEU A 220 16.65 7.00 -8.11
C LEU A 220 17.93 7.06 -7.28
N TYR A 221 19.04 7.43 -7.91
CA TYR A 221 20.33 7.53 -7.25
C TYR A 221 21.23 8.58 -7.89
N ASP A 222 22.23 9.02 -7.15
CA ASP A 222 23.30 9.88 -7.67
C ASP A 222 24.63 9.09 -7.67
N PRO A 223 25.07 8.59 -8.85
CA PRO A 223 26.25 7.74 -8.93
C PRO A 223 27.56 8.51 -8.91
N ALA A 224 27.57 9.82 -9.06
CA ALA A 224 28.68 10.66 -9.46
C ALA A 224 29.45 10.17 -10.72
N SER A 225 30.01 11.10 -11.48
CA SER A 225 30.70 10.74 -12.72
C SER A 225 32.03 10.04 -12.43
N ASN A 226 32.27 8.91 -13.09
CA ASN A 226 33.50 8.10 -12.99
C ASN A 226 33.84 7.61 -11.57
N SER A 227 32.86 7.49 -10.69
CA SER A 227 33.03 6.99 -9.33
C SER A 227 33.03 5.47 -9.30
N GLN A 228 33.88 4.89 -8.46
CA GLN A 228 33.97 3.47 -8.19
C GLN A 228 33.70 3.17 -6.71
N THR A 229 33.55 1.91 -6.38
CA THR A 229 33.41 1.49 -4.98
C THR A 229 34.75 1.29 -4.32
N VAL A 230 34.82 1.54 -3.00
CA VAL A 230 36.01 1.35 -2.16
C VAL A 230 35.68 0.50 -0.95
N GLY A 231 36.68 -0.22 -0.43
CA GLY A 231 36.55 -0.97 0.84
C GLY A 231 35.92 -2.35 0.71
N GLY A 232 35.55 -2.81 -0.48
CA GLY A 232 34.95 -4.14 -0.70
C GLY A 232 35.96 -5.19 -1.22
N LYS A 233 35.48 -6.44 -1.31
CA LYS A 233 36.26 -7.54 -1.92
C LYS A 233 36.46 -7.39 -3.42
N LYS A 234 35.59 -6.65 -4.10
CA LYS A 234 35.60 -6.43 -5.54
C LYS A 234 35.14 -5.00 -5.83
N VAL A 235 36.00 -4.22 -6.49
CA VAL A 235 35.67 -2.87 -6.96
C VAL A 235 34.78 -2.93 -8.19
N ILE A 236 33.73 -2.12 -8.22
CA ILE A 236 32.82 -1.96 -9.35
C ILE A 236 32.50 -0.47 -9.56
N ASP A 237 31.97 -0.14 -10.73
CA ASP A 237 31.44 1.19 -11.04
C ASP A 237 30.22 1.53 -10.15
N SER A 238 30.06 2.80 -9.77
CA SER A 238 28.98 3.24 -8.88
C SER A 238 27.59 3.02 -9.47
N ASN A 239 27.39 3.18 -10.79
CA ASN A 239 26.11 2.83 -11.42
C ASN A 239 25.81 1.32 -11.26
N GLN A 240 26.84 0.48 -11.48
CA GLN A 240 26.67 -0.95 -11.30
C GLN A 240 26.35 -1.31 -9.84
N PHE A 241 26.92 -0.59 -8.88
CA PHE A 241 26.61 -0.76 -7.45
C PHE A 241 25.12 -0.51 -7.20
N TYR A 242 24.57 0.63 -7.64
CA TYR A 242 23.18 0.98 -7.41
C TYR A 242 22.20 0.05 -8.13
N LEU A 243 22.52 -0.43 -9.32
CA LEU A 243 21.69 -1.43 -10.01
C LEU A 243 21.66 -2.77 -9.27
N ARG A 244 22.79 -3.19 -8.70
CA ARG A 244 22.83 -4.39 -7.84
C ARG A 244 22.06 -4.20 -6.54
N LEU A 245 22.13 -3.01 -5.96
CA LEU A 245 21.32 -2.64 -4.79
C LEU A 245 19.82 -2.76 -5.12
N ALA A 246 19.39 -2.18 -6.24
CA ALA A 246 18.01 -2.26 -6.70
C ALA A 246 17.55 -3.72 -6.91
N GLN A 247 18.38 -4.55 -7.57
CA GLN A 247 18.12 -5.98 -7.75
C GLN A 247 17.98 -6.72 -6.41
N LYS A 248 18.85 -6.41 -5.44
CA LYS A 248 18.81 -7.03 -4.12
C LYS A 248 17.55 -6.65 -3.35
N ILE A 249 17.15 -5.37 -3.39
CA ILE A 249 15.91 -4.89 -2.77
C ILE A 249 14.70 -5.65 -3.32
N VAL A 250 14.55 -5.72 -4.64
CA VAL A 250 13.44 -6.45 -5.28
C VAL A 250 13.48 -7.94 -4.92
N SER A 251 14.67 -8.54 -4.88
CA SER A 251 14.84 -9.94 -4.48
C SER A 251 14.38 -10.20 -3.04
N ILE A 252 14.68 -9.30 -2.09
CA ILE A 252 14.25 -9.44 -0.69
C ILE A 252 12.71 -9.37 -0.59
N PHE A 253 12.08 -8.42 -1.28
CA PHE A 253 10.62 -8.30 -1.28
C PHE A 253 9.92 -9.54 -1.84
N SER A 254 10.43 -10.09 -2.94
CA SER A 254 9.84 -11.22 -3.67
C SER A 254 10.25 -12.61 -3.13
N MET A 255 11.19 -12.65 -2.18
CA MET A 255 11.61 -13.91 -1.57
C MET A 255 10.42 -14.60 -0.89
N ASN A 256 10.07 -15.80 -1.36
CA ASN A 256 8.98 -16.59 -0.81
C ASN A 256 9.51 -17.61 0.19
N THR A 257 9.02 -17.56 1.43
CA THR A 257 9.30 -18.55 2.47
C THR A 257 7.99 -19.15 2.99
N SER A 258 8.06 -19.99 4.00
CA SER A 258 6.87 -20.52 4.70
C SER A 258 5.97 -19.42 5.28
N ALA A 259 6.53 -18.22 5.54
CA ALA A 259 5.79 -17.03 5.98
C ALA A 259 5.22 -16.18 4.81
N GLY A 260 5.39 -16.62 3.55
CA GLY A 260 4.96 -15.90 2.35
C GLY A 260 5.98 -14.86 1.87
N ILE A 261 5.52 -13.91 1.06
CA ILE A 261 6.30 -12.77 0.58
C ILE A 261 6.10 -11.53 1.48
N LEU A 262 7.06 -10.63 1.45
CA LEU A 262 6.97 -9.41 2.27
C LEU A 262 5.94 -8.42 1.71
N TYR A 263 6.10 -8.03 0.44
CA TYR A 263 5.13 -7.28 -0.37
C TYR A 263 5.30 -7.66 -1.83
N ASP A 264 4.22 -7.61 -2.59
CA ASP A 264 4.31 -7.54 -4.05
C ASP A 264 4.84 -6.15 -4.45
N VAL A 265 5.83 -6.12 -5.34
CA VAL A 265 6.46 -4.89 -5.82
C VAL A 265 6.26 -4.76 -7.31
N ASP A 266 5.70 -3.64 -7.74
CA ASP A 266 5.55 -3.27 -9.15
C ASP A 266 6.58 -2.17 -9.52
N MET A 267 7.44 -2.49 -10.48
CA MET A 267 8.49 -1.59 -10.96
C MET A 267 8.18 -1.02 -12.36
N ARG A 268 6.98 -1.24 -12.90
CA ARG A 268 6.65 -0.87 -14.30
C ARG A 268 6.55 0.63 -14.55
N LEU A 269 6.44 1.45 -13.50
CA LEU A 269 6.42 2.92 -13.59
C LEU A 269 7.83 3.55 -13.70
N ARG A 270 8.90 2.74 -13.71
CA ARG A 270 10.25 3.23 -13.97
C ARG A 270 10.42 3.66 -15.43
N PRO A 271 11.38 4.56 -15.74
CA PRO A 271 11.67 4.96 -17.11
C PRO A 271 11.81 3.75 -18.05
N SER A 272 11.13 3.82 -19.19
CA SER A 272 11.03 2.74 -20.19
C SER A 272 10.38 1.45 -19.69
N GLY A 273 9.67 1.47 -18.57
CA GLY A 273 8.92 0.32 -18.04
C GLY A 273 9.78 -0.93 -17.90
N ASP A 274 9.27 -2.09 -18.31
CA ASP A 274 9.97 -3.37 -18.19
C ASP A 274 11.24 -3.48 -19.05
N ALA A 275 11.37 -2.66 -20.10
CA ALA A 275 12.58 -2.59 -20.91
C ALA A 275 13.70 -1.76 -20.25
N GLY A 276 13.39 -0.91 -19.27
CA GLY A 276 14.33 -0.04 -18.59
C GLY A 276 15.09 -0.72 -17.44
N LEU A 277 16.17 -0.06 -17.02
CA LEU A 277 16.94 -0.46 -15.84
C LEU A 277 16.09 -0.34 -14.56
N LEU A 278 16.40 -1.13 -13.54
CA LEU A 278 15.67 -1.13 -12.25
C LEU A 278 15.79 0.18 -11.47
N GLY A 279 16.79 1.00 -11.78
CA GLY A 279 16.96 2.32 -11.22
C GLY A 279 17.71 3.22 -12.20
N CYS A 280 17.62 4.53 -12.01
CA CYS A 280 18.30 5.51 -12.87
C CYS A 280 18.77 6.72 -12.04
N SER A 281 19.66 7.53 -12.65
CA SER A 281 20.08 8.78 -12.04
C SER A 281 18.96 9.82 -12.08
N PHE A 282 19.02 10.82 -11.19
CA PHE A 282 18.06 11.93 -11.17
C PHE A 282 18.01 12.67 -12.51
N SER A 283 19.16 12.91 -13.13
CA SER A 283 19.24 13.57 -14.44
C SER A 283 18.61 12.75 -15.57
N ALA A 284 18.81 11.43 -15.56
CA ALA A 284 18.17 10.54 -16.55
C ALA A 284 16.65 10.48 -16.32
N PHE A 285 16.20 10.43 -15.08
CA PHE A 285 14.77 10.47 -14.73
C PHE A 285 14.11 11.78 -15.18
N GLU A 286 14.74 12.92 -14.90
CA GLU A 286 14.24 14.23 -15.31
C GLU A 286 14.13 14.33 -16.84
N ASN A 287 15.20 13.96 -17.55
CA ASN A 287 15.20 13.98 -19.01
C ASN A 287 14.10 13.10 -19.60
N TYR A 288 13.96 11.87 -19.09
CA TYR A 288 12.90 10.95 -19.53
C TYR A 288 11.51 11.54 -19.31
N GLN A 289 11.23 12.03 -18.10
CA GLN A 289 9.92 12.57 -17.75
C GLN A 289 9.54 13.82 -18.56
N LEU A 290 10.52 14.67 -18.91
CA LEU A 290 10.27 15.87 -19.72
C LEU A 290 10.07 15.55 -21.21
N ASN A 291 10.86 14.63 -21.77
CA ASN A 291 11.02 14.49 -23.22
C ASN A 291 10.46 13.19 -23.82
N GLU A 292 10.35 12.11 -23.02
CA GLU A 292 10.05 10.78 -23.55
C GLU A 292 8.77 10.18 -22.91
N ALA A 293 8.46 10.53 -21.65
CA ALA A 293 7.34 9.94 -20.92
C ALA A 293 5.99 10.27 -21.55
N TRP A 294 5.12 9.26 -21.60
CA TRP A 294 3.74 9.39 -22.05
C TRP A 294 2.88 10.17 -21.05
N THR A 295 1.74 10.66 -21.50
CA THR A 295 0.79 11.39 -20.65
C THR A 295 0.39 10.59 -19.42
N TRP A 296 0.13 9.28 -19.54
CA TRP A 296 -0.26 8.43 -18.42
C TRP A 296 0.87 8.26 -17.38
N GLU A 297 2.15 8.32 -17.75
CA GLU A 297 3.27 8.30 -16.82
C GLU A 297 3.34 9.62 -16.02
N LYS A 298 3.03 10.74 -16.68
CA LYS A 298 2.92 12.05 -16.02
C LYS A 298 1.70 12.11 -15.08
N GLN A 299 0.58 11.44 -15.44
CA GLN A 299 -0.53 11.25 -14.51
C GLN A 299 -0.11 10.44 -13.28
N ALA A 300 0.63 9.34 -13.48
CA ALA A 300 1.15 8.56 -12.37
C ALA A 300 2.09 9.37 -11.46
N LEU A 301 2.90 10.26 -12.04
CA LEU A 301 3.81 11.15 -11.32
C LEU A 301 3.08 12.13 -10.38
N VAL A 302 1.82 12.51 -10.67
CA VAL A 302 0.99 13.32 -9.76
C VAL A 302 0.88 12.64 -8.39
N ARG A 303 0.75 11.32 -8.39
CA ARG A 303 0.57 10.52 -7.18
C ARG A 303 1.87 9.81 -6.76
N SER A 304 2.99 10.53 -6.82
CA SER A 304 4.29 10.01 -6.43
C SER A 304 4.88 10.82 -5.27
N ARG A 305 5.67 10.15 -4.44
CA ARG A 305 6.29 10.73 -3.25
C ARG A 305 7.56 9.96 -2.87
N ALA A 306 8.59 10.66 -2.42
CA ALA A 306 9.79 10.03 -1.85
C ALA A 306 9.44 9.34 -0.52
N VAL A 307 9.64 8.02 -0.45
CA VAL A 307 9.32 7.20 0.72
C VAL A 307 10.55 6.77 1.52
N PHE A 308 11.74 6.78 0.91
CA PHE A 308 13.02 6.53 1.56
C PHE A 308 14.13 7.34 0.88
N GLY A 309 15.09 7.84 1.65
CA GLY A 309 16.28 8.55 1.18
C GLY A 309 16.56 9.81 2.00
N GLU A 310 17.75 10.37 1.83
CA GLU A 310 18.21 11.58 2.47
C GLU A 310 17.37 12.79 2.04
N GLN A 311 17.21 13.80 2.93
CA GLN A 311 16.39 14.97 2.66
C GLN A 311 16.79 15.70 1.38
N LYS A 312 18.10 15.83 1.14
CA LYS A 312 18.64 16.44 -0.10
C LYS A 312 18.07 15.79 -1.35
N LEU A 313 18.01 14.45 -1.39
CA LEU A 313 17.48 13.72 -2.56
C LEU A 313 15.96 13.82 -2.66
N ARG A 314 15.27 13.89 -1.53
CA ARG A 314 13.83 14.15 -1.50
C ARG A 314 13.50 15.51 -2.09
N ASP A 315 14.25 16.54 -1.72
CA ASP A 315 14.07 17.91 -2.22
C ASP A 315 14.39 18.00 -3.73
N GLU A 316 15.42 17.28 -4.19
CA GLU A 316 15.75 17.17 -5.60
C GLU A 316 14.63 16.49 -6.40
N PHE A 317 14.11 15.37 -5.89
CA PHE A 317 12.96 14.70 -6.52
C PHE A 317 11.73 15.61 -6.60
N GLU A 318 11.38 16.31 -5.52
CA GLU A 318 10.23 17.24 -5.52
C GLU A 318 10.47 18.40 -6.52
N THR A 319 11.68 18.88 -6.67
CA THR A 319 12.05 19.88 -7.67
C THR A 319 11.81 19.38 -9.09
N ILE A 320 12.26 18.15 -9.39
CA ILE A 320 12.03 17.52 -10.69
C ILE A 320 10.52 17.27 -10.91
N ARG A 321 9.85 16.70 -9.93
CA ARG A 321 8.41 16.42 -9.98
C ARG A 321 7.63 17.70 -10.28
N HIS A 322 7.90 18.77 -9.54
CA HIS A 322 7.29 20.07 -9.75
C HIS A 322 7.52 20.59 -11.16
N LYS A 323 8.77 20.57 -11.64
CA LYS A 323 9.15 21.01 -12.99
C LYS A 323 8.40 20.23 -14.08
N VAL A 324 8.34 18.90 -13.97
CA VAL A 324 7.65 18.05 -14.93
C VAL A 324 6.14 18.29 -14.94
N LEU A 325 5.53 18.36 -13.76
CA LEU A 325 4.06 18.56 -13.64
C LEU A 325 3.63 19.95 -14.07
N SER A 326 4.46 21.00 -13.91
CA SER A 326 4.18 22.36 -14.31
C SER A 326 4.66 22.72 -15.73
N ALA A 327 5.25 21.76 -16.45
CA ALA A 327 5.71 22.00 -17.81
C ALA A 327 4.56 22.38 -18.74
N PRO A 328 4.78 23.30 -19.72
CA PRO A 328 3.79 23.62 -20.74
C PRO A 328 3.34 22.40 -21.51
N ARG A 329 2.05 22.30 -21.80
CA ARG A 329 1.48 21.22 -22.60
C ARG A 329 0.26 21.64 -23.41
N ASP A 330 0.02 20.91 -24.50
CA ASP A 330 -1.20 21.06 -25.26
C ASP A 330 -2.39 20.46 -24.46
N LEU A 331 -3.33 21.33 -24.06
CA LEU A 331 -4.48 20.91 -23.24
C LEU A 331 -5.48 20.07 -24.04
N VAL A 332 -5.56 20.24 -25.36
CA VAL A 332 -6.45 19.44 -26.22
C VAL A 332 -5.91 18.01 -26.30
N GLN A 333 -4.61 17.88 -26.54
CA GLN A 333 -3.96 16.57 -26.58
C GLN A 333 -3.99 15.90 -25.21
N LEU A 334 -3.69 16.62 -24.12
CA LEU A 334 -3.78 16.11 -22.75
C LEU A 334 -5.14 15.49 -22.46
N LYS A 335 -6.19 16.23 -22.80
CA LYS A 335 -7.58 15.78 -22.62
C LYS A 335 -7.87 14.51 -23.40
N GLN A 336 -7.48 14.46 -24.67
CA GLN A 336 -7.68 13.31 -25.52
C GLN A 336 -6.96 12.09 -24.97
N ASP A 337 -5.66 12.22 -24.60
CA ASP A 337 -4.86 11.14 -24.06
C ASP A 337 -5.46 10.53 -22.78
N VAL A 338 -5.94 11.41 -21.88
CA VAL A 338 -6.53 10.97 -20.59
C VAL A 338 -7.86 10.25 -20.82
N CYS A 339 -8.72 10.75 -21.72
CA CYS A 339 -9.99 10.10 -22.07
C CYS A 339 -9.75 8.72 -22.71
N GLU A 340 -8.87 8.64 -23.71
CA GLU A 340 -8.53 7.38 -24.38
C GLU A 340 -7.95 6.34 -23.41
N MET A 341 -7.08 6.77 -22.50
CA MET A 341 -6.51 5.89 -21.48
C MET A 341 -7.62 5.35 -20.56
N ARG A 342 -8.53 6.21 -20.11
CA ARG A 342 -9.64 5.81 -19.24
C ARG A 342 -10.59 4.84 -19.94
N GLU A 343 -10.92 5.09 -21.21
CA GLU A 343 -11.75 4.18 -22.01
C GLU A 343 -11.08 2.81 -22.17
N LYS A 344 -9.81 2.77 -22.54
CA LYS A 344 -9.04 1.51 -22.65
C LYS A 344 -9.03 0.73 -21.33
N MET A 345 -8.84 1.42 -20.20
CA MET A 345 -8.91 0.77 -18.90
C MET A 345 -10.30 0.21 -18.60
N TYR A 346 -11.34 0.97 -18.93
CA TYR A 346 -12.72 0.55 -18.72
C TYR A 346 -13.05 -0.68 -19.55
N GLU A 347 -12.77 -0.67 -20.86
CA GLU A 347 -12.99 -1.81 -21.75
C GLU A 347 -12.29 -3.10 -21.32
N HIS A 348 -11.07 -2.99 -20.75
CA HIS A 348 -10.29 -4.14 -20.30
C HIS A 348 -10.71 -4.68 -18.94
N LEU A 349 -11.23 -3.85 -18.05
CA LEU A 349 -11.45 -4.18 -16.64
C LEU A 349 -12.94 -4.29 -16.27
N ALA A 350 -13.82 -3.59 -16.98
CA ALA A 350 -15.25 -3.62 -16.69
C ALA A 350 -15.88 -4.93 -17.17
N LYS A 351 -16.50 -5.66 -16.25
CA LYS A 351 -17.44 -6.72 -16.58
C LYS A 351 -18.81 -6.05 -16.64
N HIS A 352 -19.35 -5.90 -17.85
CA HIS A 352 -20.66 -5.26 -18.07
C HIS A 352 -21.79 -6.12 -17.49
N ASP A 353 -22.14 -5.86 -16.25
CA ASP A 353 -23.33 -6.37 -15.60
C ASP A 353 -23.99 -5.19 -14.87
N ASP A 354 -25.09 -4.68 -15.46
CA ASP A 354 -25.83 -3.54 -14.91
C ASP A 354 -26.39 -3.78 -13.50
N ALA A 355 -26.48 -5.06 -13.08
CA ALA A 355 -26.89 -5.44 -11.74
C ALA A 355 -25.80 -5.23 -10.69
N GLN A 356 -24.55 -5.00 -11.11
CA GLN A 356 -23.40 -4.87 -10.23
C GLN A 356 -22.62 -3.59 -10.51
N PHE A 357 -21.91 -3.11 -9.48
CA PHE A 357 -21.01 -1.97 -9.56
C PHE A 357 -19.62 -2.35 -9.01
N ASN A 358 -18.61 -2.31 -9.87
CA ASN A 358 -17.22 -2.42 -9.44
C ASN A 358 -16.74 -1.03 -9.01
N ILE A 359 -16.60 -0.83 -7.70
CA ILE A 359 -16.24 0.46 -7.09
C ILE A 359 -14.91 1.01 -7.63
N LYS A 360 -13.99 0.14 -8.05
CA LYS A 360 -12.68 0.57 -8.55
C LYS A 360 -12.72 1.00 -10.01
N THR A 361 -13.35 0.20 -10.87
CA THR A 361 -13.14 0.27 -12.32
C THR A 361 -14.29 0.83 -13.10
N ASP A 362 -15.53 0.76 -12.57
CA ASP A 362 -16.71 1.23 -13.30
C ASP A 362 -16.82 2.76 -13.29
N GLN A 363 -17.62 3.27 -14.23
CA GLN A 363 -17.84 4.69 -14.37
C GLN A 363 -18.49 5.31 -13.11
N GLY A 364 -17.92 6.42 -12.65
CA GLY A 364 -18.28 7.07 -11.40
C GLY A 364 -17.62 6.45 -10.17
N GLY A 365 -16.70 5.49 -10.35
CA GLY A 365 -15.93 4.87 -9.28
C GLY A 365 -14.63 5.61 -8.95
N ILE A 366 -13.80 4.96 -8.13
CA ILE A 366 -12.54 5.56 -7.62
C ILE A 366 -11.60 5.98 -8.74
N THR A 367 -11.46 5.17 -9.79
CA THR A 367 -10.56 5.49 -10.91
C THR A 367 -10.95 6.81 -11.58
N ASP A 368 -12.24 7.11 -11.73
CA ASP A 368 -12.66 8.39 -12.31
C ASP A 368 -12.27 9.58 -11.42
N ILE A 369 -12.44 9.45 -10.11
CA ILE A 369 -12.03 10.49 -9.15
C ILE A 369 -10.52 10.73 -9.22
N GLU A 370 -9.72 9.66 -9.27
CA GLU A 370 -8.27 9.74 -9.41
C GLU A 370 -7.84 10.40 -10.73
N PHE A 371 -8.50 10.05 -11.83
CA PHE A 371 -8.24 10.64 -13.15
C PHE A 371 -8.63 12.11 -13.20
N ILE A 372 -9.75 12.52 -12.59
CA ILE A 372 -10.14 13.93 -12.45
C ILE A 372 -9.02 14.69 -11.72
N ALA A 373 -8.56 14.20 -10.57
CA ALA A 373 -7.50 14.85 -9.82
C ALA A 373 -6.21 15.00 -10.64
N GLN A 374 -5.76 13.92 -11.28
CA GLN A 374 -4.55 13.90 -12.08
C GLN A 374 -4.65 14.83 -13.30
N TYR A 375 -5.77 14.79 -14.02
CA TYR A 375 -6.01 15.65 -15.16
C TYR A 375 -5.99 17.12 -14.79
N LEU A 376 -6.73 17.52 -13.76
CA LEU A 376 -6.82 18.92 -13.33
C LEU A 376 -5.47 19.45 -12.82
N VAL A 377 -4.67 18.63 -12.12
CA VAL A 377 -3.28 19.01 -11.78
C VAL A 377 -2.48 19.28 -13.05
N LEU A 378 -2.47 18.35 -14.01
CA LEU A 378 -1.71 18.51 -15.24
C LEU A 378 -2.18 19.68 -16.11
N ALA A 379 -3.49 19.95 -16.12
CA ALA A 379 -4.08 21.02 -16.92
C ALA A 379 -3.81 22.43 -16.37
N HIS A 380 -3.73 22.56 -15.04
CA HIS A 380 -3.68 23.88 -14.39
C HIS A 380 -2.34 24.20 -13.70
N SER A 381 -1.45 23.22 -13.49
CA SER A 381 -0.20 23.41 -12.73
C SER A 381 0.80 24.37 -13.39
N GLN A 382 0.73 24.59 -14.71
CA GLN A 382 1.56 25.59 -15.37
C GLN A 382 1.24 27.01 -14.88
N GLN A 383 -0.04 27.33 -14.67
CA GLN A 383 -0.49 28.64 -14.19
C GLN A 383 -0.52 28.71 -12.66
N GLN A 384 -0.79 27.58 -12.03
CA GLN A 384 -0.91 27.39 -10.57
C GLN A 384 0.03 26.30 -10.06
N PRO A 385 1.35 26.56 -9.96
CA PRO A 385 2.33 25.54 -9.59
C PRO A 385 2.08 24.90 -8.22
N ALA A 386 1.37 25.60 -7.32
CA ALA A 386 0.98 25.10 -6.02
C ALA A 386 0.16 23.79 -6.07
N LEU A 387 -0.55 23.52 -7.18
CA LEU A 387 -1.33 22.30 -7.38
C LEU A 387 -0.48 21.02 -7.39
N THR A 388 0.81 21.14 -7.61
CA THR A 388 1.74 19.98 -7.57
C THR A 388 2.18 19.60 -6.16
N ARG A 389 1.80 20.34 -5.12
CA ARG A 389 2.28 20.17 -3.76
C ARG A 389 1.93 18.82 -3.15
N TRP A 390 0.75 18.30 -3.41
CA TRP A 390 0.22 17.11 -2.78
C TRP A 390 0.15 15.92 -3.74
N SER A 391 0.22 14.72 -3.20
CA SER A 391 0.13 13.47 -3.95
C SER A 391 -1.12 12.66 -3.64
N ASP A 392 -1.86 12.99 -2.58
CA ASP A 392 -3.12 12.34 -2.22
C ASP A 392 -4.33 13.13 -2.74
N ASN A 393 -5.38 12.40 -3.11
CA ASN A 393 -6.55 12.98 -3.75
C ASN A 393 -7.29 14.01 -2.87
N VAL A 394 -7.37 13.77 -1.56
CA VAL A 394 -8.10 14.66 -0.65
C VAL A 394 -7.46 16.05 -0.64
N ARG A 395 -6.16 16.14 -0.40
CA ARG A 395 -5.41 17.40 -0.38
C ARG A 395 -5.29 18.03 -1.78
N ILE A 396 -5.27 17.21 -2.83
CA ILE A 396 -5.32 17.71 -4.21
C ILE A 396 -6.64 18.47 -4.45
N PHE A 397 -7.79 17.93 -4.06
CA PHE A 397 -9.07 18.63 -4.22
C PHE A 397 -9.16 19.87 -3.33
N GLU A 398 -8.61 19.87 -2.12
CA GLU A 398 -8.55 21.02 -1.24
C GLU A 398 -7.76 22.18 -1.86
N ILE A 399 -6.56 21.90 -2.38
CA ILE A 399 -5.74 22.94 -3.01
C ILE A 399 -6.34 23.42 -4.34
N MET A 400 -7.07 22.57 -5.06
CA MET A 400 -7.80 22.98 -6.26
C MET A 400 -8.92 23.99 -5.95
N ALA A 401 -9.64 23.80 -4.84
CA ALA A 401 -10.66 24.75 -4.38
C ALA A 401 -9.98 26.05 -3.90
N GLU A 402 -8.91 25.97 -3.12
CA GLU A 402 -8.14 27.13 -2.66
C GLU A 402 -7.70 28.04 -3.82
N TYR A 403 -7.32 27.47 -4.96
CA TYR A 403 -6.90 28.21 -6.15
C TYR A 403 -8.00 28.41 -7.19
N GLY A 404 -9.24 28.07 -6.87
CA GLY A 404 -10.42 28.33 -7.71
C GLY A 404 -10.48 27.49 -8.99
N VAL A 405 -9.81 26.34 -9.05
CA VAL A 405 -9.87 25.38 -10.18
C VAL A 405 -11.21 24.65 -10.17
N ILE A 406 -11.70 24.30 -8.99
CA ILE A 406 -13.04 23.75 -8.75
C ILE A 406 -13.74 24.56 -7.65
N SER A 407 -15.05 24.42 -7.53
CA SER A 407 -15.78 25.06 -6.43
C SER A 407 -15.51 24.37 -5.09
N ASP A 408 -15.66 25.10 -3.97
CA ASP A 408 -15.57 24.51 -2.62
C ASP A 408 -16.58 23.36 -2.44
N ALA A 409 -17.78 23.52 -3.00
CA ALA A 409 -18.84 22.52 -2.92
C ALA A 409 -18.47 21.23 -3.68
N ASP A 410 -17.88 21.35 -4.88
CA ASP A 410 -17.46 20.22 -5.68
C ASP A 410 -16.26 19.51 -5.02
N SER A 411 -15.31 20.29 -4.49
CA SER A 411 -14.17 19.75 -3.74
C SER A 411 -14.65 18.90 -2.55
N GLU A 412 -15.52 19.45 -1.72
CA GLU A 412 -16.03 18.74 -0.54
C GLU A 412 -16.78 17.47 -0.93
N ARG A 413 -17.61 17.55 -1.97
CA ARG A 413 -18.39 16.40 -2.43
C ARG A 413 -17.52 15.33 -3.10
N LEU A 414 -16.50 15.70 -3.89
CA LEU A 414 -15.51 14.74 -4.44
C LEU A 414 -14.76 14.01 -3.34
N LYS A 415 -14.30 14.75 -2.31
CA LYS A 415 -13.64 14.14 -1.15
C LYS A 415 -14.56 13.15 -0.43
N GLN A 416 -15.82 13.53 -0.20
CA GLN A 416 -16.79 12.67 0.47
C GLN A 416 -17.05 11.39 -0.35
N CYS A 417 -17.34 11.52 -1.67
CA CYS A 417 -17.50 10.37 -2.56
C CYS A 417 -16.27 9.44 -2.51
N TYR A 418 -15.08 10.03 -2.55
CA TYR A 418 -13.83 9.26 -2.50
C TYR A 418 -13.68 8.48 -1.20
N VAL A 419 -13.94 9.13 -0.06
CA VAL A 419 -13.86 8.50 1.27
C VAL A 419 -14.90 7.39 1.41
N ASP A 420 -16.14 7.60 0.96
CA ASP A 420 -17.22 6.61 1.08
C ASP A 420 -16.93 5.36 0.24
N LEU A 421 -16.49 5.54 -1.01
CA LEU A 421 -16.09 4.43 -1.87
C LEU A 421 -14.89 3.67 -1.30
N ARG A 422 -13.90 4.36 -0.73
CA ARG A 422 -12.76 3.73 -0.07
C ARG A 422 -13.15 2.96 1.19
N ASN A 423 -14.02 3.53 2.02
CA ASN A 423 -14.58 2.84 3.19
C ASN A 423 -15.20 1.50 2.78
N ARG A 424 -16.01 1.53 1.72
CA ARG A 424 -16.67 0.31 1.23
C ARG A 424 -15.65 -0.73 0.74
N ILE A 425 -14.62 -0.31 0.00
CA ILE A 425 -13.54 -1.21 -0.44
C ILE A 425 -12.80 -1.82 0.74
N HIS A 426 -12.44 -1.04 1.76
CA HIS A 426 -11.76 -1.54 2.95
C HIS A 426 -12.61 -2.58 3.66
N HIS A 427 -13.89 -2.29 3.86
CA HIS A 427 -14.83 -3.23 4.47
C HIS A 427 -14.95 -4.54 3.67
N LEU A 428 -15.09 -4.46 2.34
CA LEU A 428 -15.13 -5.64 1.46
C LEU A 428 -13.82 -6.44 1.54
N ASN A 429 -12.67 -5.78 1.60
CA ASN A 429 -11.37 -6.44 1.77
C ASN A 429 -11.28 -7.21 3.08
N LEU A 430 -11.76 -6.64 4.19
CA LEU A 430 -11.80 -7.31 5.50
C LEU A 430 -12.74 -8.52 5.49
N LEU A 431 -13.83 -8.45 4.72
CA LEU A 431 -14.74 -9.58 4.51
C LEU A 431 -14.17 -10.62 3.52
N GLY A 432 -13.05 -10.34 2.84
CA GLY A 432 -12.47 -11.19 1.81
C GLY A 432 -13.29 -11.21 0.51
N LEU A 433 -14.09 -10.17 0.26
CA LEU A 433 -14.92 -10.01 -0.91
C LEU A 433 -14.24 -9.14 -1.98
N PRO A 434 -14.61 -9.28 -3.27
CA PRO A 434 -14.18 -8.38 -4.32
C PRO A 434 -14.77 -6.99 -4.12
N SER A 435 -14.18 -5.97 -4.77
CA SER A 435 -14.67 -4.57 -4.71
C SER A 435 -15.89 -4.36 -5.62
N VAL A 436 -16.87 -5.24 -5.53
CA VAL A 436 -18.11 -5.26 -6.33
C VAL A 436 -19.30 -5.24 -5.38
N VAL A 437 -20.25 -4.38 -5.65
CA VAL A 437 -21.46 -4.17 -4.85
C VAL A 437 -22.70 -4.21 -5.75
N ASP A 438 -23.90 -4.15 -5.16
CA ASP A 438 -25.14 -4.02 -5.91
C ASP A 438 -25.13 -2.74 -6.77
N GLY A 439 -25.66 -2.82 -8.00
CA GLY A 439 -25.68 -1.71 -8.94
C GLY A 439 -26.43 -0.47 -8.46
N SER A 440 -27.31 -0.61 -7.46
CA SER A 440 -28.03 0.49 -6.81
C SER A 440 -27.21 1.24 -5.74
N GLU A 441 -26.12 0.63 -5.22
CA GLU A 441 -25.25 1.30 -4.25
C GLU A 441 -24.52 2.49 -4.91
N PHE A 442 -24.34 3.57 -4.18
CA PHE A 442 -23.62 4.79 -4.61
C PHE A 442 -24.20 5.48 -5.85
N GLY A 443 -25.50 5.36 -6.13
CA GLY A 443 -26.10 5.93 -7.33
C GLY A 443 -25.93 7.46 -7.45
N ALA A 444 -26.07 8.20 -6.34
CA ALA A 444 -25.91 9.65 -6.31
C ALA A 444 -24.43 10.07 -6.45
N GLU A 445 -23.52 9.38 -5.78
CA GLU A 445 -22.07 9.58 -5.85
C GLU A 445 -21.56 9.34 -7.27
N ARG A 446 -21.94 8.22 -7.88
CA ARG A 446 -21.58 7.86 -9.27
C ARG A 446 -22.10 8.88 -10.28
N ALA A 447 -23.34 9.35 -10.12
CA ALA A 447 -23.92 10.35 -11.00
C ALA A 447 -23.14 11.67 -10.90
N PHE A 448 -22.81 12.11 -9.68
CA PHE A 448 -22.04 13.33 -9.46
C PHE A 448 -20.60 13.20 -10.03
N VAL A 449 -19.89 12.12 -9.78
CA VAL A 449 -18.54 11.93 -10.32
C VAL A 449 -18.55 11.95 -11.84
N ARG A 450 -19.55 11.33 -12.49
CA ARG A 450 -19.71 11.38 -13.96
C ARG A 450 -20.03 12.78 -14.47
N GLU A 451 -20.81 13.57 -13.73
CA GLU A 451 -21.08 14.98 -14.05
C GLU A 451 -19.79 15.79 -14.02
N ILE A 452 -19.01 15.70 -12.93
CA ILE A 452 -17.71 16.39 -12.82
C ILE A 452 -16.75 15.94 -13.92
N TRP A 453 -16.72 14.63 -14.22
CA TRP A 453 -15.95 14.11 -15.35
C TRP A 453 -16.34 14.82 -16.64
N ALA A 454 -17.62 14.85 -16.99
CA ALA A 454 -18.12 15.49 -18.21
C ALA A 454 -17.78 16.99 -18.24
N VAL A 455 -17.96 17.70 -17.13
CA VAL A 455 -17.68 19.15 -17.04
C VAL A 455 -16.18 19.43 -17.15
N SER A 456 -15.33 18.69 -16.45
CA SER A 456 -13.86 18.85 -16.52
C SER A 456 -13.32 18.69 -17.93
N TYR A 457 -13.98 17.86 -18.74
CA TYR A 457 -13.62 17.63 -20.14
C TYR A 457 -14.37 18.48 -21.15
N THR A 458 -15.41 19.26 -20.78
CA THR A 458 -16.16 20.13 -21.69
C THR A 458 -15.76 21.60 -21.60
N HIS A 459 -15.37 22.13 -20.45
CA HIS A 459 -15.09 23.56 -20.24
C HIS A 459 -13.90 24.14 -21.03
N LEU A 460 -13.00 23.32 -21.55
CA LEU A 460 -11.93 23.80 -22.46
C LEU A 460 -12.47 24.37 -23.79
N ARG A 461 -13.72 24.04 -24.18
CA ARG A 461 -14.37 24.63 -25.38
C ARG A 461 -14.86 26.07 -25.17
N ALA A 462 -15.15 26.51 -23.96
CA ALA A 462 -15.73 27.83 -23.69
C ALA A 462 -14.69 28.96 -23.75
N HIS A 463 -13.41 28.71 -23.51
CA HIS A 463 -12.36 29.72 -23.60
C HIS A 463 -11.86 29.98 -25.02
N GLU A 464 -12.07 29.09 -25.98
CA GLU A 464 -11.70 29.29 -27.38
C GLU A 464 -12.69 30.16 -28.16
N THR A 465 -13.99 30.18 -27.77
CA THR A 465 -15.02 30.99 -28.43
C THR A 465 -15.06 32.44 -27.97
N GLY A 466 -14.34 32.80 -26.90
CA GLY A 466 -14.32 34.17 -26.36
C GLY A 466 -13.25 35.12 -26.99
N ARG A 467 -12.44 34.68 -27.94
CA ARG A 467 -11.38 35.49 -28.59
C ARG A 467 -11.66 35.88 -30.03
N ASN A 468 -12.84 35.57 -30.54
CA ASN A 468 -13.29 36.07 -31.84
C ASN A 468 -14.66 36.80 -31.70
N LEU A 469 -14.65 37.97 -31.13
CA LEU A 469 -15.62 39.07 -31.31
C LEU A 469 -14.91 40.39 -31.09
#